data_76746ab86aa8f3bcce4376716ee27806
#
_entry.id   76746ab86aa8f3bcce4376716ee27806
#
_cell.length_a   1.000
_cell.length_b   1.000
_cell.length_c   1.000
_cell.angle_alpha   90.00
_cell.angle_beta   90.00
_cell.angle_gamma   90.00
#
_symmetry.space_group_name_H-M   'P 1'
#
loop_
_entity.id
_entity.type
_entity.pdbx_description
1 polymer ?
#
loop_
_entity_poly.entity_id
_entity_poly.type
_entity_poly.pdbx_seq_one_letter_code
_entity_poly.pdbx_strand_id
1 'polypeptide(L)'
;MRADLPPPMHSPAPAVVWNLQAVGVQYGRVSALSGVTLRIAQGERVALVGSNGSGKSTLLRVLHGLVPASSGQVQQDGALRQAMLFQRPHMLRTSVQNNIVLGLWLRGTAWRDAKVQARTALQRVGLQAVAQQNARTLSGGQQQRVALARAWALRPDVLLLDEPTASLDPHAKRE
;
A
#
# COMPACT_ATOMS: atom_id res chain seq x y z
N MET A 1 42.02 10.21 37.40
CA MET A 1 40.86 9.33 37.41
C MET A 1 40.11 9.58 36.09
N ARG A 2 40.40 8.78 35.03
CA ARG A 2 39.71 8.86 33.74
C ARG A 2 38.48 7.98 33.85
N ALA A 3 37.31 8.59 33.72
CA ALA A 3 36.05 7.85 33.63
C ALA A 3 36.00 7.20 32.23
N ASP A 4 36.05 5.88 32.19
CA ASP A 4 35.76 5.10 30.97
C ASP A 4 34.29 5.28 30.63
N LEU A 5 34.02 6.04 29.55
CA LEU A 5 32.69 6.11 28.92
C LEU A 5 32.39 4.74 28.30
N PRO A 6 31.22 4.17 28.58
CA PRO A 6 30.82 2.93 27.92
C PRO A 6 30.80 3.12 26.40
N PRO A 7 31.16 2.08 25.62
CA PRO A 7 31.12 2.17 24.16
C PRO A 7 29.71 2.49 23.67
N PRO A 8 29.56 3.24 22.56
CA PRO A 8 28.27 3.57 22.02
C PRO A 8 27.50 2.28 21.72
N MET A 9 26.30 2.17 22.29
CA MET A 9 25.39 1.06 22.00
C MET A 9 25.02 1.13 20.51
N HIS A 10 25.54 0.19 19.73
CA HIS A 10 25.12 0.01 18.33
C HIS A 10 23.69 -0.47 18.35
N SER A 11 22.75 0.40 17.99
CA SER A 11 21.40 -0.05 17.67
C SER A 11 21.50 -1.10 16.56
N PRO A 12 20.87 -2.26 16.71
CA PRO A 12 20.88 -3.27 15.64
C PRO A 12 20.38 -2.64 14.35
N ALA A 13 21.04 -2.93 13.23
CA ALA A 13 20.60 -2.45 11.91
C ALA A 13 19.15 -2.87 11.68
N PRO A 14 18.29 -1.97 11.15
CA PRO A 14 16.89 -2.28 10.94
C PRO A 14 16.73 -3.53 10.06
N ALA A 15 15.80 -4.41 10.46
CA ALA A 15 15.53 -5.64 9.73
C ALA A 15 15.13 -5.33 8.28
N VAL A 16 15.64 -6.12 7.34
CA VAL A 16 15.33 -5.96 5.91
C VAL A 16 13.98 -6.56 5.62
N VAL A 17 13.09 -5.79 5.04
CA VAL A 17 11.73 -6.20 4.66
C VAL A 17 11.69 -6.77 3.25
N TRP A 18 12.40 -6.14 2.31
CA TRP A 18 12.63 -6.63 0.96
C TRP A 18 14.09 -6.53 0.54
N ASN A 19 14.54 -7.55 -0.17
CA ASN A 19 15.82 -7.56 -0.86
C ASN A 19 15.59 -8.06 -2.29
N LEU A 20 15.66 -7.17 -3.25
CA LEU A 20 15.55 -7.43 -4.68
C LEU A 20 16.96 -7.46 -5.28
N GLN A 21 17.28 -8.48 -6.08
CA GLN A 21 18.58 -8.63 -6.75
C GLN A 21 18.35 -8.83 -8.25
N ALA A 22 18.75 -7.85 -9.05
CA ALA A 22 18.68 -7.83 -10.51
C ALA A 22 17.30 -8.26 -11.06
N VAL A 23 16.23 -7.78 -10.41
CA VAL A 23 14.84 -8.16 -10.75
C VAL A 23 14.44 -7.57 -12.09
N GLY A 24 13.93 -8.43 -12.98
CA GLY A 24 13.31 -8.05 -14.23
C GLY A 24 11.88 -8.56 -14.33
N VAL A 25 11.03 -7.82 -15.06
CA VAL A 25 9.66 -8.22 -15.40
C VAL A 25 9.41 -7.98 -16.88
N GLN A 26 8.92 -9.01 -17.56
CA GLN A 26 8.54 -8.93 -18.98
C GLN A 26 7.05 -9.25 -19.16
N TYR A 27 6.38 -8.46 -20.00
CA TYR A 27 5.03 -8.72 -20.50
C TYR A 27 5.10 -8.93 -22.01
N GLY A 28 5.18 -10.20 -22.41
CA GLY A 28 5.43 -10.55 -23.81
C GLY A 28 6.76 -9.98 -24.30
N ARG A 29 6.71 -9.02 -25.24
CA ARG A 29 7.91 -8.35 -25.79
C ARG A 29 8.30 -7.06 -25.03
N VAL A 30 7.50 -6.65 -24.07
CA VAL A 30 7.74 -5.39 -23.33
C VAL A 30 8.49 -5.70 -22.03
N SER A 31 9.69 -5.14 -21.89
CA SER A 31 10.43 -5.15 -20.63
C SER A 31 9.89 -4.02 -19.73
N ALA A 32 9.19 -4.38 -18.68
CA ALA A 32 8.61 -3.43 -17.72
C ALA A 32 9.57 -3.09 -16.58
N LEU A 33 10.43 -4.04 -16.19
CA LEU A 33 11.54 -3.82 -15.26
C LEU A 33 12.78 -4.54 -15.78
N SER A 34 13.95 -3.92 -15.58
CA SER A 34 15.24 -4.50 -16.00
C SER A 34 16.28 -4.30 -14.90
N GLY A 35 16.76 -5.39 -14.32
CA GLY A 35 17.91 -5.38 -13.40
C GLY A 35 17.72 -4.59 -12.11
N VAL A 36 16.48 -4.49 -11.58
CA VAL A 36 16.21 -3.70 -10.37
C VAL A 36 16.84 -4.36 -9.16
N THR A 37 17.73 -3.63 -8.49
CA THR A 37 18.31 -4.03 -7.21
C THR A 37 17.89 -3.00 -6.17
N LEU A 38 17.21 -3.45 -5.12
CA LEU A 38 16.60 -2.58 -4.11
C LEU A 38 16.54 -3.32 -2.78
N ARG A 39 16.90 -2.63 -1.71
CA ARG A 39 16.75 -3.12 -0.35
C ARG A 39 15.87 -2.13 0.42
N ILE A 40 14.85 -2.64 1.12
CA ILE A 40 13.94 -1.84 1.94
C ILE A 40 13.98 -2.40 3.36
N ALA A 41 14.24 -1.53 4.32
CA ALA A 41 14.29 -1.88 5.73
C ALA A 41 12.98 -1.57 6.46
N GLN A 42 12.79 -2.16 7.63
CA GLN A 42 11.64 -1.89 8.49
C GLN A 42 11.59 -0.41 8.91
N GLY A 43 10.40 0.20 8.83
CA GLY A 43 10.18 1.61 9.17
C GLY A 43 10.62 2.59 8.08
N GLU A 44 11.21 2.13 6.99
CA GLU A 44 11.65 2.99 5.90
C GLU A 44 10.47 3.52 5.08
N ARG A 45 10.60 4.77 4.61
CA ARG A 45 9.66 5.42 3.69
C ARG A 45 10.36 5.64 2.35
N VAL A 46 9.91 4.92 1.33
CA VAL A 46 10.53 4.94 0.00
C VAL A 46 9.59 5.61 -1.00
N ALA A 47 10.10 6.57 -1.76
CA ALA A 47 9.39 7.19 -2.86
C ALA A 47 9.97 6.73 -4.20
N LEU A 48 9.11 6.19 -5.09
CA LEU A 48 9.47 5.83 -6.46
C LEU A 48 9.21 7.03 -7.37
N VAL A 49 10.26 7.60 -7.93
CA VAL A 49 10.19 8.76 -8.84
C VAL A 49 10.59 8.34 -10.25
N GLY A 50 9.88 8.83 -11.26
CA GLY A 50 10.16 8.54 -12.66
C GLY A 50 8.99 8.92 -13.56
N SER A 51 9.22 8.96 -14.87
CA SER A 51 8.21 9.25 -15.89
C SER A 51 7.09 8.20 -15.94
N ASN A 52 5.99 8.52 -16.61
CA ASN A 52 4.94 7.53 -16.89
C ASN A 52 5.52 6.39 -17.73
N GLY A 53 5.15 5.15 -17.40
CA GLY A 53 5.70 3.97 -18.07
C GLY A 53 7.09 3.50 -17.58
N SER A 54 7.71 4.17 -16.58
CA SER A 54 9.03 3.76 -16.05
C SER A 54 9.01 2.51 -15.17
N GLY A 55 7.87 1.81 -15.03
CA GLY A 55 7.79 0.56 -14.27
C GLY A 55 7.42 0.70 -12.80
N LYS A 56 7.16 1.91 -12.26
CA LYS A 56 6.81 2.13 -10.84
C LYS A 56 5.68 1.22 -10.34
N SER A 57 4.55 1.21 -11.06
CA SER A 57 3.40 0.36 -10.72
C SER A 57 3.73 -1.13 -10.81
N THR A 58 4.59 -1.52 -11.76
CA THR A 58 5.05 -2.91 -11.88
C THR A 58 5.92 -3.29 -10.69
N LEU A 59 6.83 -2.43 -10.27
CA LEU A 59 7.66 -2.68 -9.08
C LEU A 59 6.80 -2.81 -7.82
N LEU A 60 5.82 -1.93 -7.60
CA LEU A 60 4.89 -2.04 -6.47
C LEU A 60 4.11 -3.36 -6.48
N ARG A 61 3.69 -3.83 -7.68
CA ARG A 61 3.01 -5.14 -7.81
C ARG A 61 3.94 -6.32 -7.54
N VAL A 62 5.21 -6.23 -7.92
CA VAL A 62 6.23 -7.24 -7.56
C VAL A 62 6.43 -7.28 -6.05
N LEU A 63 6.61 -6.13 -5.39
CA LEU A 63 6.74 -6.04 -3.94
C LEU A 63 5.52 -6.61 -3.21
N HIS A 64 4.30 -6.38 -3.75
CA HIS A 64 3.07 -6.94 -3.20
C HIS A 64 2.90 -8.45 -3.47
N GLY A 65 3.68 -9.04 -4.38
CA GLY A 65 3.51 -10.44 -4.81
C GLY A 65 2.40 -10.66 -5.85
N LEU A 66 1.86 -9.60 -6.47
CA LEU A 66 0.83 -9.69 -7.51
C LEU A 66 1.41 -10.03 -8.89
N VAL A 67 2.67 -9.75 -9.11
CA VAL A 67 3.39 -10.03 -10.34
C VAL A 67 4.69 -10.76 -9.98
N PRO A 68 4.93 -11.95 -10.51
CA PRO A 68 6.20 -12.64 -10.31
C PRO A 68 7.31 -11.95 -11.10
N ALA A 69 8.53 -12.01 -10.60
CA ALA A 69 9.71 -11.62 -11.37
C ALA A 69 9.94 -12.60 -12.51
N SER A 70 10.30 -12.09 -13.70
CA SER A 70 10.72 -12.89 -14.84
C SER A 70 12.19 -13.28 -14.76
N SER A 71 13.00 -12.49 -14.03
CA SER A 71 14.43 -12.74 -13.77
C SER A 71 14.85 -12.09 -12.46
N GLY A 72 16.00 -12.50 -11.93
CA GLY A 72 16.50 -12.03 -10.64
C GLY A 72 15.82 -12.71 -9.44
N GLN A 73 16.01 -12.15 -8.26
CA GLN A 73 15.50 -12.72 -7.01
C GLN A 73 14.76 -11.66 -6.20
N VAL A 74 13.61 -12.04 -5.66
CA VAL A 74 12.82 -11.23 -4.71
C VAL A 74 12.76 -12.00 -3.40
N GLN A 75 13.38 -11.46 -2.37
CA GLN A 75 13.31 -11.98 -1.01
C GLN A 75 12.48 -11.02 -0.17
N GLN A 76 11.47 -11.54 0.51
CA GLN A 76 10.68 -10.83 1.49
C GLN A 76 10.86 -11.49 2.84
N ASP A 77 11.19 -10.71 3.86
CA ASP A 77 11.32 -11.23 5.21
C ASP A 77 9.95 -11.29 5.89
N GLY A 78 9.62 -12.49 6.40
CA GLY A 78 8.44 -12.74 7.21
C GLY A 78 7.09 -12.66 6.48
N ALA A 79 6.03 -12.99 7.21
CA ALA A 79 4.64 -12.88 6.78
C ALA A 79 4.09 -11.47 7.08
N LEU A 80 4.43 -10.49 6.25
CA LEU A 80 3.98 -9.11 6.41
C LEU A 80 2.54 -8.94 5.92
N ARG A 81 1.74 -8.23 6.71
CA ARG A 81 0.42 -7.77 6.28
C ARG A 81 0.61 -6.59 5.34
N GLN A 82 0.36 -6.81 4.07
CA GLN A 82 0.48 -5.78 3.06
C GLN A 82 -0.89 -5.28 2.63
N ALA A 83 -0.97 -3.99 2.29
CA ALA A 83 -2.09 -3.42 1.57
C ALA A 83 -1.57 -2.56 0.42
N MET A 84 -2.28 -2.60 -0.71
CA MET A 84 -1.94 -1.80 -1.89
C MET A 84 -3.09 -0.89 -2.27
N LEU A 85 -2.77 0.38 -2.50
CA LEU A 85 -3.65 1.35 -3.13
C LEU A 85 -3.26 1.46 -4.60
N PHE A 86 -4.18 1.11 -5.48
CA PHE A 86 -4.00 1.20 -6.92
C PHE A 86 -4.32 2.60 -7.44
N GLN A 87 -3.68 3.03 -8.50
CA GLN A 87 -3.94 4.29 -9.19
C GLN A 87 -5.43 4.46 -9.56
N ARG A 88 -6.08 3.38 -10.01
CA ARG A 88 -7.53 3.33 -10.25
C ARG A 88 -8.16 2.30 -9.32
N PRO A 89 -8.77 2.75 -8.21
CA PRO A 89 -9.33 1.83 -7.25
C PRO A 89 -10.59 1.15 -7.79
N HIS A 90 -10.66 -0.16 -7.66
CA HIS A 90 -11.85 -0.94 -8.02
C HIS A 90 -12.87 -0.89 -6.89
N MET A 91 -14.07 -0.38 -7.18
CA MET A 91 -15.20 -0.37 -6.26
C MET A 91 -16.14 -1.53 -6.53
N LEU A 92 -16.49 -2.27 -5.50
CA LEU A 92 -17.53 -3.30 -5.57
C LEU A 92 -18.89 -2.64 -5.68
N ARG A 93 -19.82 -3.28 -6.39
CA ARG A 93 -21.20 -2.81 -6.55
C ARG A 93 -22.01 -3.04 -5.26
N THR A 94 -21.60 -2.37 -4.19
CA THR A 94 -22.22 -2.39 -2.88
C THR A 94 -21.98 -1.05 -2.18
N SER A 95 -22.46 -0.89 -0.94
CA SER A 95 -22.25 0.35 -0.18
C SER A 95 -20.77 0.66 0.06
N VAL A 96 -20.47 1.94 0.25
CA VAL A 96 -19.14 2.42 0.62
C VAL A 96 -18.62 1.69 1.87
N GLN A 97 -19.46 1.58 2.90
CA GLN A 97 -19.12 0.86 4.11
C GLN A 97 -18.80 -0.61 3.83
N ASN A 98 -19.61 -1.29 3.02
CA ASN A 98 -19.43 -2.71 2.73
C ASN A 98 -18.17 -2.97 1.89
N ASN A 99 -17.70 -2.01 1.09
CA ASN A 99 -16.41 -2.11 0.41
C ASN A 99 -15.23 -2.25 1.40
N ILE A 100 -15.35 -1.70 2.59
CA ILE A 100 -14.33 -1.83 3.66
C ILE A 100 -14.61 -3.08 4.50
N VAL A 101 -15.86 -3.30 4.90
CA VAL A 101 -16.29 -4.43 5.74
C VAL A 101 -15.87 -5.76 5.14
N LEU A 102 -16.05 -5.94 3.83
CA LEU A 102 -15.70 -7.19 3.16
C LEU A 102 -14.21 -7.51 3.28
N GLY A 103 -13.33 -6.52 3.13
CA GLY A 103 -11.88 -6.71 3.28
C GLY A 103 -11.49 -7.16 4.68
N LEU A 104 -12.12 -6.57 5.70
CA LEU A 104 -11.91 -6.94 7.11
C LEU A 104 -12.44 -8.34 7.42
N TRP A 105 -13.64 -8.65 6.91
CA TRP A 105 -14.27 -9.96 7.09
C TRP A 105 -13.46 -11.09 6.46
N LEU A 106 -12.97 -10.90 5.25
CA LEU A 106 -12.09 -11.85 4.55
C LEU A 106 -10.76 -12.09 5.30
N ARG A 107 -10.37 -11.15 6.17
CA ARG A 107 -9.22 -11.27 7.08
C ARG A 107 -9.58 -11.85 8.46
N GLY A 108 -10.78 -12.40 8.62
CA GLY A 108 -11.24 -13.07 9.85
C GLY A 108 -11.87 -12.15 10.89
N THR A 109 -12.08 -10.85 10.62
CA THR A 109 -12.80 -9.98 11.55
C THR A 109 -14.29 -10.30 11.53
N ALA A 110 -14.90 -10.48 12.72
CA ALA A 110 -16.34 -10.71 12.81
C ALA A 110 -17.11 -9.58 12.10
N TRP A 111 -18.19 -9.91 11.40
CA TRP A 111 -18.95 -8.94 10.58
C TRP A 111 -19.41 -7.69 11.35
N ARG A 112 -19.82 -7.89 12.61
CA ARG A 112 -20.24 -6.80 13.50
C ARG A 112 -19.08 -5.84 13.78
N ASP A 113 -17.90 -6.37 14.09
CA ASP A 113 -16.70 -5.59 14.42
C ASP A 113 -16.11 -4.93 13.17
N ALA A 114 -16.18 -5.62 12.02
CA ALA A 114 -15.79 -5.06 10.73
C ALA A 114 -16.63 -3.82 10.38
N LYS A 115 -17.95 -3.82 10.68
CA LYS A 115 -18.80 -2.64 10.50
C LYS A 115 -18.35 -1.45 11.36
N VAL A 116 -17.97 -1.69 12.61
CA VAL A 116 -17.48 -0.64 13.51
C VAL A 116 -16.16 -0.08 12.99
N GLN A 117 -15.21 -0.94 12.65
CA GLN A 117 -13.92 -0.53 12.11
C GLN A 117 -14.06 0.22 10.77
N ALA A 118 -14.98 -0.22 9.90
CA ALA A 118 -15.26 0.46 8.64
C ALA A 118 -15.82 1.88 8.85
N ARG A 119 -16.70 2.08 9.83
CA ARG A 119 -17.20 3.43 10.20
C ARG A 119 -16.07 4.34 10.66
N THR A 120 -15.19 3.85 11.53
CA THR A 120 -14.01 4.60 11.99
C THR A 120 -13.08 4.95 10.84
N ALA A 121 -12.85 4.01 9.89
CA ALA A 121 -12.04 4.27 8.72
C ALA A 121 -12.66 5.34 7.80
N LEU A 122 -13.97 5.30 7.58
CA LEU A 122 -14.71 6.30 6.80
C LEU A 122 -14.68 7.68 7.46
N GLN A 123 -14.74 7.72 8.79
CA GLN A 123 -14.61 8.97 9.54
C GLN A 123 -13.26 9.65 9.26
N ARG A 124 -12.17 8.91 9.28
CA ARG A 124 -10.82 9.43 9.02
C ARG A 124 -10.65 10.06 7.64
N VAL A 125 -11.42 9.61 6.67
CA VAL A 125 -11.38 10.13 5.29
C VAL A 125 -12.55 11.05 4.94
N GLY A 126 -13.38 11.43 5.93
CA GLY A 126 -14.49 12.38 5.76
C GLY A 126 -15.64 11.84 4.87
N LEU A 127 -15.93 10.54 4.89
CA LEU A 127 -16.93 9.91 4.04
C LEU A 127 -18.09 9.22 4.79
N GLN A 128 -18.33 9.61 6.06
CA GLN A 128 -19.42 9.02 6.85
C GLN A 128 -20.80 9.25 6.23
N ALA A 129 -21.04 10.46 5.71
CA ALA A 129 -22.33 10.86 5.14
C ALA A 129 -22.74 9.99 3.94
N VAL A 130 -21.76 9.44 3.21
CA VAL A 130 -22.00 8.59 2.03
C VAL A 130 -21.82 7.09 2.30
N ALA A 131 -21.69 6.68 3.57
CA ALA A 131 -21.37 5.30 3.95
C ALA A 131 -22.32 4.25 3.36
N GLN A 132 -23.60 4.58 3.18
CA GLN A 132 -24.64 3.69 2.66
C GLN A 132 -24.86 3.83 1.13
N GLN A 133 -24.26 4.80 0.47
CA GLN A 133 -24.36 4.97 -0.97
C GLN A 133 -23.59 3.87 -1.70
N ASN A 134 -23.97 3.59 -2.95
CA ASN A 134 -23.21 2.68 -3.81
C ASN A 134 -21.83 3.29 -4.10
N ALA A 135 -20.75 2.56 -3.78
CA ALA A 135 -19.39 3.07 -3.95
C ALA A 135 -19.04 3.44 -5.39
N ARG A 136 -19.71 2.84 -6.38
CA ARG A 136 -19.48 3.15 -7.80
C ARG A 136 -20.05 4.50 -8.23
N THR A 137 -21.00 5.07 -7.50
CA THR A 137 -21.59 6.38 -7.82
C THR A 137 -20.79 7.56 -7.26
N LEU A 138 -19.76 7.29 -6.48
CA LEU A 138 -18.89 8.30 -5.92
C LEU A 138 -18.00 8.93 -7.00
N SER A 139 -17.58 10.18 -6.76
CA SER A 139 -16.54 10.83 -7.57
C SER A 139 -15.21 10.07 -7.49
N GLY A 140 -14.32 10.26 -8.47
CA GLY A 140 -13.00 9.61 -8.48
C GLY A 140 -12.19 9.86 -7.21
N GLY A 141 -12.17 11.10 -6.72
CA GLY A 141 -11.50 11.46 -5.46
C GLY A 141 -12.13 10.81 -4.23
N GLN A 142 -13.47 10.67 -4.19
CA GLN A 142 -14.15 9.94 -3.13
C GLN A 142 -13.83 8.44 -3.18
N GLN A 143 -13.82 7.83 -4.39
CA GLN A 143 -13.43 6.43 -4.56
C GLN A 143 -11.99 6.18 -4.10
N GLN A 144 -11.07 7.11 -4.37
CA GLN A 144 -9.69 7.04 -3.91
C GLN A 144 -9.62 7.07 -2.38
N ARG A 145 -10.39 7.95 -1.73
CA ARG A 145 -10.48 8.00 -0.26
C ARG A 145 -11.09 6.74 0.34
N VAL A 146 -12.10 6.14 -0.31
CA VAL A 146 -12.64 4.81 0.12
C VAL A 146 -11.57 3.73 0.02
N ALA A 147 -10.79 3.70 -1.08
CA ALA A 147 -9.72 2.73 -1.25
C ALA A 147 -8.61 2.89 -0.20
N LEU A 148 -8.26 4.13 0.14
CA LEU A 148 -7.32 4.44 1.23
C LEU A 148 -7.87 3.96 2.59
N ALA A 149 -9.14 4.26 2.88
CA ALA A 149 -9.80 3.79 4.11
C ALA A 149 -9.83 2.25 4.20
N ARG A 150 -10.10 1.57 3.07
CA ARG A 150 -10.06 0.10 2.97
C ARG A 150 -8.67 -0.45 3.27
N ALA A 151 -7.63 0.14 2.68
CA ALA A 151 -6.25 -0.28 2.91
C ALA A 151 -5.84 -0.05 4.38
N TRP A 152 -6.16 1.09 4.95
CA TRP A 152 -5.84 1.44 6.34
C TRP A 152 -6.59 0.59 7.37
N ALA A 153 -7.85 0.27 7.11
CA ALA A 153 -8.66 -0.54 8.02
C ALA A 153 -8.03 -1.91 8.29
N LEU A 154 -7.29 -2.44 7.34
CA LEU A 154 -6.59 -3.72 7.46
C LEU A 154 -5.36 -3.66 8.39
N ARG A 155 -4.98 -2.49 8.90
CA ARG A 155 -3.79 -2.26 9.73
C ARG A 155 -2.55 -2.96 9.15
N PRO A 156 -2.15 -2.62 7.94
CA PRO A 156 -1.03 -3.27 7.28
C PRO A 156 0.29 -2.89 7.96
N ASP A 157 1.24 -3.81 7.94
CA ASP A 157 2.64 -3.55 8.32
C ASP A 157 3.36 -2.76 7.22
N VAL A 158 2.89 -2.93 5.97
CA VAL A 158 3.39 -2.20 4.79
C VAL A 158 2.24 -1.70 3.93
N LEU A 159 2.31 -0.43 3.55
CA LEU A 159 1.35 0.22 2.66
C LEU A 159 2.06 0.62 1.35
N LEU A 160 1.63 0.02 0.25
CA LEU A 160 2.11 0.31 -1.10
C LEU A 160 1.13 1.26 -1.79
N LEU A 161 1.61 2.42 -2.23
CA LEU A 161 0.78 3.48 -2.80
C LEU A 161 1.18 3.72 -4.26
N ASP A 162 0.27 3.43 -5.20
CA ASP A 162 0.44 3.69 -6.63
C ASP A 162 -0.34 4.96 -7.00
N GLU A 163 0.37 6.07 -7.16
CA GLU A 163 -0.16 7.41 -7.47
C GLU A 163 -1.36 7.82 -6.59
N PRO A 164 -1.22 7.86 -5.25
CA PRO A 164 -2.33 8.04 -4.32
C PRO A 164 -3.10 9.36 -4.47
N THR A 165 -2.51 10.34 -5.14
CA THR A 165 -3.07 11.69 -5.32
C THR A 165 -3.51 11.99 -6.76
N ALA A 166 -3.44 11.02 -7.69
CA ALA A 166 -3.73 11.25 -9.09
C ALA A 166 -5.17 11.74 -9.36
N SER A 167 -6.13 11.28 -8.53
CA SER A 167 -7.57 11.62 -8.67
C SER A 167 -8.03 12.71 -7.68
N LEU A 168 -7.12 13.31 -6.91
CA LEU A 168 -7.47 14.39 -5.99
C LEU A 168 -7.42 15.73 -6.74
N ASP A 169 -8.40 16.60 -6.45
CA ASP A 169 -8.46 17.97 -6.95
C ASP A 169 -7.13 18.68 -6.62
N PRO A 170 -6.55 19.52 -7.53
CA PRO A 170 -5.36 20.30 -7.25
C PRO A 170 -5.41 21.11 -5.96
N HIS A 171 -6.59 21.56 -5.53
CA HIS A 171 -6.81 22.26 -4.27
C HIS A 171 -6.76 21.34 -3.03
N ALA A 172 -7.13 20.07 -3.15
CA ALA A 172 -7.06 19.08 -2.06
C ALA A 172 -5.66 18.47 -1.86
N LYS A 173 -4.71 18.80 -2.74
CA LYS A 173 -3.31 18.31 -2.64
C LYS A 173 -2.45 19.10 -1.65
N ARG A 174 -2.98 20.18 -1.06
CA ARG A 174 -2.21 21.09 -0.18
C ARG A 174 -2.54 20.94 1.31
N GLU A 175 -3.48 20.06 1.68
CA GLU A 175 -3.79 19.66 3.06
C GLU A 175 -3.19 18.25 3.35
#